data_4b003e6b7f2e2825418a6580e6802af5
#
_entry.id   4b003e6b7f2e2825418a6580e6802af5
#
_cell.length_a   1.000
_cell.length_b   1.000
_cell.length_c   1.000
_cell.angle_alpha   90.00
_cell.angle_beta   90.00
_cell.angle_gamma   90.00
#
_symmetry.space_group_name_H-M   'P 1'
#
loop_
_entity.id
_entity.type
_entity.pdbx_description
1 polymer ?
#
loop_
_entity_poly.entity_id
_entity_poly.type
_entity_poly.pdbx_seq_one_letter_code
_entity_poly.pdbx_strand_id
1 'polypeptide(L)'
;MHYAGLETYPLLASMPYRKLVFYLLIAALFFAACLGIYQFGKHGKKLIDTLGRKNPLPAVSITFSAKSIVASTVVVLVLWLPWIAVEYPASIDWDTYNQLYQFFTPAPTYYSTMGTVFDAEYIDHHPVFDTLIFGSFVWLGNVVGSQNMGMFLYALLQCAFTAAALSLSCCYLDKLGVPKPIRLSLLVFVAIFPPIPNWAMCMCKDSLFSAVFILYFVAFIEIVRTKGAALGSKRFLACYVILSGLCILTKKPGVYIFILSGFVLLVVYRRFWKRTLVAL
;
A
#
# COMPACT_ATOMS: atom_id res chain seq x y z
N MET A 1 -33.11 -2.14 13.61
CA MET A 1 -32.27 -1.07 14.18
C MET A 1 -32.18 0.03 13.14
N HIS A 2 -32.86 1.16 13.35
CA HIS A 2 -32.71 2.34 12.54
C HIS A 2 -31.32 2.94 12.87
N TYR A 3 -30.38 2.84 11.95
CA TYR A 3 -29.24 3.73 11.98
C TYR A 3 -29.77 5.12 11.64
N ALA A 4 -29.93 5.95 12.68
CA ALA A 4 -30.07 7.38 12.51
C ALA A 4 -28.88 7.82 11.66
N GLY A 5 -29.15 8.44 10.51
CA GLY A 5 -28.15 8.76 9.52
C GLY A 5 -26.93 9.41 10.15
N LEU A 6 -25.76 8.97 9.71
CA LEU A 6 -24.60 9.81 9.70
C LEU A 6 -25.01 11.05 8.90
N GLU A 7 -25.51 12.06 9.61
CA GLU A 7 -25.71 13.38 9.04
C GLU A 7 -24.35 13.79 8.51
N THR A 8 -24.18 13.57 7.22
CA THR A 8 -23.09 14.16 6.47
C THR A 8 -23.05 15.60 6.88
N TYR A 9 -22.00 16.01 7.57
CA TYR A 9 -21.74 17.36 8.04
C TYR A 9 -22.56 18.39 7.26
N PRO A 10 -23.71 18.87 7.77
CA PRO A 10 -24.67 19.64 6.97
C PRO A 10 -24.08 20.95 6.47
N LEU A 11 -23.06 21.45 7.18
CA LEU A 11 -22.32 22.67 6.85
C LEU A 11 -21.49 22.60 5.55
N LEU A 12 -21.03 21.42 5.13
CA LEU A 12 -20.27 21.27 3.89
C LEU A 12 -21.16 20.88 2.70
N ALA A 13 -22.30 20.26 2.95
CA ALA A 13 -23.23 19.83 1.90
C ALA A 13 -23.96 20.99 1.24
N SER A 14 -24.24 22.05 2.00
CA SER A 14 -25.10 23.20 1.55
C SER A 14 -24.34 24.32 0.83
N MET A 15 -22.97 24.26 0.77
CA MET A 15 -22.18 25.36 0.24
C MET A 15 -21.06 24.88 -0.68
N PRO A 16 -21.32 24.76 -1.99
CA PRO A 16 -20.34 24.22 -2.96
C PRO A 16 -19.02 25.01 -2.99
N TYR A 17 -19.05 26.32 -2.72
CA TYR A 17 -17.84 27.14 -2.64
C TYR A 17 -16.94 26.79 -1.45
N ARG A 18 -17.48 26.32 -0.32
CA ARG A 18 -16.68 25.87 0.84
C ARG A 18 -15.93 24.58 0.52
N LYS A 19 -16.55 23.67 -0.22
CA LYS A 19 -15.87 22.48 -0.72
C LYS A 19 -14.72 22.85 -1.66
N LEU A 20 -14.97 23.79 -2.59
CA LEU A 20 -13.93 24.27 -3.49
C LEU A 20 -12.77 24.92 -2.72
N VAL A 21 -13.07 25.81 -1.77
CA VAL A 21 -12.04 26.43 -0.92
C VAL A 21 -11.26 25.38 -0.13
N PHE A 22 -11.95 24.38 0.43
CA PHE A 22 -11.32 23.28 1.17
C PHE A 22 -10.37 22.47 0.28
N TYR A 23 -10.77 22.09 -0.94
CA TYR A 23 -9.93 21.39 -1.88
C TYR A 23 -8.74 22.23 -2.35
N LEU A 24 -8.94 23.53 -2.58
CA LEU A 24 -7.85 24.44 -2.92
C LEU A 24 -6.84 24.59 -1.78
N LEU A 25 -7.30 24.65 -0.53
CA LEU A 25 -6.42 24.67 0.64
C LEU A 25 -5.62 23.38 0.78
N ILE A 26 -6.26 22.21 0.61
CA ILE A 26 -5.55 20.92 0.61
C ILE A 26 -4.51 20.88 -0.53
N ALA A 27 -4.88 21.29 -1.73
CA ALA A 27 -3.96 21.33 -2.86
C ALA A 27 -2.78 22.28 -2.60
N ALA A 28 -3.03 23.45 -2.03
CA ALA A 28 -1.99 24.42 -1.65
C ALA A 28 -1.06 23.87 -0.56
N LEU A 29 -1.61 23.20 0.47
CA LEU A 29 -0.84 22.55 1.53
C LEU A 29 0.01 21.40 0.98
N PHE A 30 -0.56 20.59 0.10
CA PHE A 30 0.17 19.50 -0.57
C PHE A 30 1.31 20.05 -1.44
N PHE A 31 1.04 21.11 -2.22
CA PHE A 31 2.05 21.76 -3.03
C PHE A 31 3.18 22.40 -2.16
N ALA A 32 2.81 23.07 -1.07
CA ALA A 32 3.76 23.61 -0.11
C ALA A 32 4.62 22.52 0.53
N ALA A 33 4.01 21.37 0.89
CA ALA A 33 4.75 20.19 1.40
C ALA A 33 5.72 19.65 0.35
N CYS A 34 5.30 19.51 -0.91
CA CYS A 34 6.17 19.08 -2.01
C CYS A 34 7.34 20.06 -2.24
N LEU A 35 7.07 21.36 -2.20
CA LEU A 35 8.13 22.38 -2.28
C LEU A 35 9.08 22.30 -1.07
N GLY A 36 8.55 22.10 0.13
CA GLY A 36 9.34 21.90 1.36
C GLY A 36 10.27 20.70 1.24
N ILE A 37 9.74 19.56 0.78
CA ILE A 37 10.52 18.33 0.53
C ILE A 37 11.59 18.58 -0.54
N TYR A 38 11.25 19.26 -1.64
CA TYR A 38 12.20 19.61 -2.70
C TYR A 38 13.33 20.51 -2.18
N GLN A 39 12.99 21.56 -1.44
CA GLN A 39 13.98 22.49 -0.85
C GLN A 39 14.83 21.78 0.21
N PHE A 40 14.22 20.92 1.03
CA PHE A 40 14.96 20.09 1.99
C PHE A 40 15.91 19.14 1.27
N GLY A 41 15.49 18.50 0.18
CA GLY A 41 16.34 17.65 -0.65
C GLY A 41 17.55 18.42 -1.22
N LYS A 42 17.33 19.67 -1.64
CA LYS A 42 18.38 20.53 -2.20
C LYS A 42 19.39 21.02 -1.15
N HIS A 43 18.93 21.43 0.02
CA HIS A 43 19.77 22.06 1.05
C HIS A 43 20.10 21.09 2.21
N GLY A 44 19.21 20.15 2.52
CA GLY A 44 19.35 19.18 3.59
C GLY A 44 20.50 18.19 3.36
N LYS A 45 20.86 17.89 2.10
CA LYS A 45 21.97 17.00 1.77
C LYS A 45 23.28 17.47 2.44
N LYS A 46 23.60 18.76 2.33
CA LYS A 46 24.80 19.34 2.96
C LYS A 46 24.78 19.24 4.48
N LEU A 47 23.62 19.47 5.10
CA LEU A 47 23.43 19.35 6.54
C LEU A 47 23.60 17.89 6.99
N ILE A 48 22.97 16.96 6.28
CA ILE A 48 23.01 15.51 6.58
C ILE A 48 24.43 14.96 6.42
N ASP A 49 25.14 15.34 5.34
CA ASP A 49 26.53 14.95 5.12
C ASP A 49 27.45 15.49 6.23
N THR A 50 27.15 16.68 6.74
CA THR A 50 27.89 17.29 7.87
C THR A 50 27.63 16.55 9.18
N LEU A 51 26.36 16.20 9.46
CA LEU A 51 25.96 15.44 10.64
C LEU A 51 26.49 13.99 10.59
N GLY A 52 26.45 13.35 9.42
CA GLY A 52 26.97 12.00 9.22
C GLY A 52 28.49 11.88 9.37
N ARG A 53 29.25 12.96 9.12
CA ARG A 53 30.69 12.99 9.36
C ARG A 53 31.04 13.13 10.84
N LYS A 54 30.21 13.83 11.61
CA LYS A 54 30.45 14.06 13.06
C LYS A 54 30.07 12.88 13.93
N ASN A 55 29.05 12.09 13.51
CA ASN A 55 28.56 10.94 14.24
C ASN A 55 28.57 9.72 13.34
N PRO A 56 29.57 8.83 13.43
CA PRO A 56 29.55 7.59 12.67
C PRO A 56 28.32 6.76 13.12
N LEU A 57 27.35 6.61 12.22
CA LEU A 57 26.18 5.79 12.46
C LEU A 57 26.56 4.33 12.62
N PRO A 58 25.83 3.57 13.45
CA PRO A 58 26.10 2.16 13.67
C PRO A 58 26.28 1.39 12.37
N ALA A 59 27.02 0.31 12.40
CA ALA A 59 27.41 -0.50 11.23
C ALA A 59 26.23 -1.20 10.51
N VAL A 60 24.95 -0.82 10.85
CA VAL A 60 23.76 -1.33 10.18
C VAL A 60 23.80 -0.94 8.72
N SER A 61 23.85 -1.93 7.86
CA SER A 61 23.83 -1.75 6.40
C SER A 61 22.40 -1.73 5.91
N ILE A 62 21.94 -0.56 5.42
CA ILE A 62 20.65 -0.42 4.72
C ILE A 62 20.99 -0.12 3.26
N THR A 63 21.38 -1.17 2.54
CA THR A 63 21.70 -1.13 1.11
C THR A 63 20.67 -1.91 0.31
N PHE A 64 20.59 -1.67 -0.99
CA PHE A 64 19.72 -2.45 -1.86
C PHE A 64 20.34 -3.82 -2.14
N SER A 65 20.22 -4.72 -1.17
CA SER A 65 20.67 -6.12 -1.27
C SER A 65 19.65 -7.03 -0.58
N ALA A 66 19.54 -8.28 -1.05
CA ALA A 66 18.63 -9.25 -0.46
C ALA A 66 18.87 -9.43 1.05
N LYS A 67 20.14 -9.52 1.46
CA LYS A 67 20.51 -9.64 2.88
C LYS A 67 20.00 -8.45 3.72
N SER A 68 20.18 -7.23 3.22
CA SER A 68 19.75 -6.02 3.93
C SER A 68 18.22 -5.92 3.98
N ILE A 69 17.52 -6.26 2.89
CA ILE A 69 16.05 -6.26 2.84
C ILE A 69 15.48 -7.27 3.84
N VAL A 70 15.97 -8.51 3.83
CA VAL A 70 15.53 -9.56 4.77
C VAL A 70 15.81 -9.15 6.21
N ALA A 71 17.04 -8.68 6.52
CA ALA A 71 17.38 -8.25 7.86
C ALA A 71 16.48 -7.09 8.34
N SER A 72 16.24 -6.09 7.49
CA SER A 72 15.32 -4.97 7.80
C SER A 72 13.89 -5.46 8.03
N THR A 73 13.40 -6.39 7.21
CA THR A 73 12.06 -6.98 7.36
C THR A 73 11.94 -7.71 8.69
N VAL A 74 12.93 -8.52 9.06
CA VAL A 74 12.93 -9.24 10.35
C VAL A 74 12.92 -8.26 11.51
N VAL A 75 13.75 -7.22 11.47
CA VAL A 75 13.78 -6.18 12.52
C VAL A 75 12.41 -5.50 12.65
N VAL A 76 11.79 -5.11 11.53
CA VAL A 76 10.46 -4.50 11.53
C VAL A 76 9.43 -5.45 12.14
N LEU A 77 9.40 -6.72 11.73
CA LEU A 77 8.47 -7.71 12.27
C LEU A 77 8.66 -7.97 13.76
N VAL A 78 9.91 -8.05 14.23
CA VAL A 78 10.21 -8.21 15.67
C VAL A 78 9.66 -7.02 16.48
N LEU A 79 9.83 -5.80 15.98
CA LEU A 79 9.30 -4.60 16.63
C LEU A 79 7.77 -4.49 16.52
N TRP A 80 7.15 -5.18 15.55
CA TRP A 80 5.70 -5.24 15.40
C TRP A 80 5.04 -6.36 16.23
N LEU A 81 5.80 -7.27 16.85
CA LEU A 81 5.24 -8.38 17.66
C LEU A 81 4.21 -7.93 18.71
N PRO A 82 4.42 -6.82 19.47
CA PRO A 82 3.40 -6.37 20.42
C PRO A 82 2.06 -6.04 19.74
N TRP A 83 2.11 -5.40 18.56
CA TRP A 83 0.93 -5.03 17.80
C TRP A 83 0.25 -6.26 17.19
N ILE A 84 1.03 -7.23 16.68
CA ILE A 84 0.53 -8.51 16.20
C ILE A 84 -0.24 -9.24 17.30
N ALA A 85 0.26 -9.21 18.54
CA ALA A 85 -0.40 -9.85 19.67
C ALA A 85 -1.68 -9.12 20.10
N VAL A 86 -1.67 -7.78 20.09
CA VAL A 86 -2.84 -6.96 20.48
C VAL A 86 -3.96 -7.05 19.45
N GLU A 87 -3.62 -7.08 18.15
CA GLU A 87 -4.59 -7.14 17.05
C GLU A 87 -5.10 -8.56 16.75
N TYR A 88 -4.72 -9.57 17.55
CA TYR A 88 -5.22 -10.93 17.35
C TYR A 88 -6.76 -11.01 17.46
N PRO A 89 -7.44 -11.71 16.54
CA PRO A 89 -6.96 -12.49 15.39
C PRO A 89 -6.64 -11.64 14.14
N ALA A 90 -7.20 -10.49 14.03
CA ALA A 90 -7.06 -9.41 13.05
C ALA A 90 -8.14 -8.38 13.34
N SER A 91 -7.87 -7.10 13.10
CA SER A 91 -8.95 -6.14 12.96
C SER A 91 -9.60 -6.29 11.58
N ILE A 92 -10.90 -6.05 11.52
CA ILE A 92 -11.69 -6.05 10.27
C ILE A 92 -12.45 -4.73 10.18
N ASP A 93 -12.57 -4.20 8.97
CA ASP A 93 -13.43 -3.08 8.69
C ASP A 93 -14.82 -3.53 8.20
N TRP A 94 -15.70 -2.57 7.99
CA TRP A 94 -17.05 -2.82 7.49
C TRP A 94 -17.04 -3.45 6.09
N ASP A 95 -16.11 -3.06 5.25
CA ASP A 95 -15.98 -3.57 3.90
C ASP A 95 -15.60 -5.06 3.92
N THR A 96 -14.66 -5.44 4.78
CA THR A 96 -14.25 -6.83 4.96
C THR A 96 -15.38 -7.70 5.51
N TYR A 97 -16.16 -7.16 6.45
CA TYR A 97 -17.34 -7.86 6.94
C TYR A 97 -18.31 -8.17 5.79
N ASN A 98 -18.60 -7.20 4.93
CA ASN A 98 -19.47 -7.39 3.77
C ASN A 98 -18.89 -8.40 2.76
N GLN A 99 -17.57 -8.39 2.54
CA GLN A 99 -16.90 -9.34 1.67
C GLN A 99 -16.98 -10.78 2.22
N LEU A 100 -16.76 -10.97 3.51
CA LEU A 100 -16.90 -12.28 4.15
C LEU A 100 -18.36 -12.75 4.14
N TYR A 101 -19.30 -11.84 4.41
CA TYR A 101 -20.73 -12.16 4.31
C TYR A 101 -21.09 -12.61 2.90
N GLN A 102 -20.64 -11.90 1.87
CA GLN A 102 -20.87 -12.27 0.46
C GLN A 102 -20.23 -13.62 0.09
N PHE A 103 -19.08 -13.97 0.67
CA PHE A 103 -18.40 -15.24 0.41
C PHE A 103 -19.13 -16.44 1.02
N PHE A 104 -19.65 -16.30 2.25
CA PHE A 104 -20.24 -17.42 2.98
C PHE A 104 -21.75 -17.53 2.83
N THR A 105 -22.41 -16.43 2.49
CA THR A 105 -23.87 -16.38 2.40
C THR A 105 -24.25 -15.73 1.09
N PRO A 106 -24.44 -16.49 0.02
CA PRO A 106 -24.98 -15.95 -1.21
C PRO A 106 -26.41 -15.45 -0.90
N ALA A 107 -26.51 -14.23 -0.46
CA ALA A 107 -27.78 -13.61 -0.11
C ALA A 107 -28.08 -12.51 -1.12
N PRO A 108 -29.34 -12.40 -1.57
CA PRO A 108 -29.74 -11.45 -2.58
C PRO A 108 -29.72 -10.00 -2.09
N THR A 109 -29.36 -9.73 -0.83
CA THR A 109 -29.52 -8.41 -0.24
C THR A 109 -28.20 -7.81 0.19
N TYR A 110 -27.72 -6.90 -0.62
CA TYR A 110 -26.62 -5.99 -0.28
C TYR A 110 -27.19 -4.59 -0.01
N TYR A 111 -26.90 -4.05 1.17
CA TYR A 111 -27.23 -2.68 1.49
C TYR A 111 -26.04 -1.77 1.12
N SER A 112 -26.18 -0.95 0.09
CA SER A 112 -25.20 0.07 -0.17
C SER A 112 -25.26 1.13 0.93
N THR A 113 -24.14 1.85 1.14
CA THR A 113 -24.09 3.02 2.03
C THR A 113 -25.09 4.10 1.65
N MET A 114 -25.69 4.02 0.47
CA MET A 114 -26.75 4.93 -0.02
C MET A 114 -28.16 4.36 0.19
N GLY A 115 -28.33 3.27 0.93
CA GLY A 115 -29.64 2.65 1.17
C GLY A 115 -30.24 1.93 -0.04
N THR A 116 -29.47 1.74 -1.12
CA THR A 116 -29.92 1.00 -2.29
C THR A 116 -29.77 -0.49 -2.03
N VAL A 117 -30.84 -1.25 -2.22
CA VAL A 117 -30.86 -2.71 -2.15
C VAL A 117 -30.60 -3.25 -3.55
N PHE A 118 -29.60 -4.11 -3.68
CA PHE A 118 -29.34 -4.79 -4.95
C PHE A 118 -29.84 -6.23 -4.84
N ASP A 119 -30.68 -6.62 -5.78
CA ASP A 119 -31.13 -7.99 -5.95
C ASP A 119 -30.11 -8.73 -6.85
N ALA A 120 -28.96 -9.05 -6.27
CA ALA A 120 -27.89 -9.75 -6.93
C ALA A 120 -27.15 -10.66 -5.97
N GLU A 121 -26.87 -11.88 -6.41
CA GLU A 121 -26.15 -12.89 -5.63
C GLU A 121 -24.70 -12.42 -5.32
N TYR A 122 -24.09 -11.71 -6.26
CA TYR A 122 -22.75 -11.12 -6.10
C TYR A 122 -22.75 -9.69 -6.59
N ILE A 123 -22.11 -8.82 -5.81
CA ILE A 123 -21.93 -7.42 -6.13
C ILE A 123 -20.44 -7.11 -6.23
N ASP A 124 -20.04 -6.46 -7.31
CA ASP A 124 -18.65 -6.05 -7.55
C ASP A 124 -18.27 -4.74 -6.85
N HIS A 125 -19.03 -4.32 -5.82
CA HIS A 125 -18.69 -3.11 -5.05
C HIS A 125 -17.27 -3.19 -4.47
N HIS A 126 -16.93 -4.35 -3.94
CA HIS A 126 -15.57 -4.69 -3.55
C HIS A 126 -14.90 -5.59 -4.61
N PRO A 127 -13.57 -5.54 -4.76
CA PRO A 127 -12.87 -6.45 -5.66
C PRO A 127 -13.14 -7.91 -5.29
N VAL A 128 -13.55 -8.69 -6.27
CA VAL A 128 -13.85 -10.12 -6.09
C VAL A 128 -12.60 -10.88 -5.64
N PHE A 129 -11.43 -10.47 -6.12
CA PHE A 129 -10.15 -11.08 -5.76
C PHE A 129 -9.90 -11.07 -4.24
N ASP A 130 -10.10 -9.92 -3.60
CA ASP A 130 -9.92 -9.79 -2.14
C ASP A 130 -10.97 -10.61 -1.38
N THR A 131 -12.22 -10.59 -1.86
CA THR A 131 -13.32 -11.39 -1.30
C THR A 131 -12.98 -12.89 -1.30
N LEU A 132 -12.44 -13.39 -2.42
CA LEU A 132 -12.02 -14.78 -2.53
C LEU A 132 -10.84 -15.10 -1.60
N ILE A 133 -9.84 -14.21 -1.51
CA ILE A 133 -8.70 -14.43 -0.60
C ILE A 133 -9.19 -14.45 0.85
N PHE A 134 -9.89 -13.42 1.29
CA PHE A 134 -10.36 -13.31 2.67
C PHE A 134 -11.26 -14.50 3.05
N GLY A 135 -12.23 -14.80 2.20
CA GLY A 135 -13.13 -15.92 2.41
C GLY A 135 -12.41 -17.26 2.46
N SER A 136 -11.42 -17.49 1.60
CA SER A 136 -10.64 -18.74 1.59
C SER A 136 -9.86 -18.96 2.88
N PHE A 137 -9.24 -17.92 3.44
CA PHE A 137 -8.52 -18.01 4.71
C PHE A 137 -9.48 -18.28 5.88
N VAL A 138 -10.62 -17.58 5.93
CA VAL A 138 -11.64 -17.83 6.97
C VAL A 138 -12.26 -19.22 6.82
N TRP A 139 -12.50 -19.68 5.58
CA TRP A 139 -12.95 -21.03 5.30
C TRP A 139 -11.93 -22.07 5.78
N LEU A 140 -10.65 -21.88 5.49
CA LEU A 140 -9.57 -22.74 5.99
C LEU A 140 -9.58 -22.79 7.52
N GLY A 141 -9.77 -21.65 8.18
CA GLY A 141 -9.93 -21.57 9.62
C GLY A 141 -11.12 -22.41 10.11
N ASN A 142 -12.28 -22.35 9.43
CA ASN A 142 -13.45 -23.18 9.76
C ASN A 142 -13.14 -24.68 9.64
N VAL A 143 -12.39 -25.09 8.62
CA VAL A 143 -11.98 -26.49 8.43
C VAL A 143 -11.14 -27.01 9.60
N VAL A 144 -10.28 -26.16 10.18
CA VAL A 144 -9.46 -26.50 11.36
C VAL A 144 -10.15 -26.18 12.69
N GLY A 145 -11.42 -25.78 12.66
CA GLY A 145 -12.24 -25.53 13.85
C GLY A 145 -12.11 -24.14 14.47
N SER A 146 -11.46 -23.17 13.79
CA SER A 146 -11.31 -21.82 14.33
C SER A 146 -11.24 -20.75 13.23
N GLN A 147 -12.32 -19.97 13.07
CA GLN A 147 -12.33 -18.81 12.18
C GLN A 147 -11.21 -17.81 12.53
N ASN A 148 -10.96 -17.57 13.80
CA ASN A 148 -9.94 -16.68 14.29
C ASN A 148 -8.54 -17.11 13.80
N MET A 149 -8.28 -18.42 13.73
CA MET A 149 -7.01 -18.93 13.21
C MET A 149 -6.84 -18.59 11.73
N GLY A 150 -7.91 -18.74 10.93
CA GLY A 150 -7.88 -18.39 9.52
C GLY A 150 -7.64 -16.89 9.28
N MET A 151 -8.35 -16.04 10.01
CA MET A 151 -8.14 -14.58 9.97
C MET A 151 -6.72 -14.19 10.39
N PHE A 152 -6.23 -14.80 11.47
CA PHE A 152 -4.88 -14.53 11.96
C PHE A 152 -3.80 -14.94 10.97
N LEU A 153 -3.94 -16.12 10.35
CA LEU A 153 -2.99 -16.58 9.33
C LEU A 153 -2.92 -15.60 8.16
N TYR A 154 -4.07 -15.14 7.67
CA TYR A 154 -4.11 -14.11 6.64
C TYR A 154 -3.40 -12.82 7.09
N ALA A 155 -3.78 -12.30 8.28
CA ALA A 155 -3.23 -11.07 8.82
C ALA A 155 -1.70 -11.14 9.01
N LEU A 156 -1.18 -12.27 9.47
CA LEU A 156 0.26 -12.51 9.57
C LEU A 156 0.97 -12.46 8.21
N LEU A 157 0.41 -13.11 7.20
CA LEU A 157 0.97 -13.09 5.84
C LEU A 157 0.94 -11.68 5.27
N GLN A 158 -0.17 -10.95 5.41
CA GLN A 158 -0.30 -9.56 4.99
C GLN A 158 0.69 -8.66 5.73
N CYS A 159 0.83 -8.84 7.05
CA CYS A 159 1.76 -8.11 7.90
C CYS A 159 3.21 -8.34 7.46
N ALA A 160 3.61 -9.60 7.23
CA ALA A 160 4.93 -9.94 6.74
C ALA A 160 5.21 -9.37 5.33
N PHE A 161 4.21 -9.42 4.45
CA PHE A 161 4.30 -8.84 3.11
C PHE A 161 4.45 -7.31 3.16
N THR A 162 3.67 -6.64 4.02
CA THR A 162 3.75 -5.18 4.23
C THR A 162 5.11 -4.77 4.79
N ALA A 163 5.61 -5.49 5.80
CA ALA A 163 6.94 -5.25 6.37
C ALA A 163 8.04 -5.40 5.32
N ALA A 164 7.94 -6.45 4.47
CA ALA A 164 8.88 -6.68 3.38
C ALA A 164 8.83 -5.57 2.32
N ALA A 165 7.63 -5.13 1.91
CA ALA A 165 7.43 -4.05 0.94
C ALA A 165 8.03 -2.72 1.44
N LEU A 166 7.77 -2.35 2.69
CA LEU A 166 8.30 -1.14 3.32
C LEU A 166 9.83 -1.21 3.50
N SER A 167 10.35 -2.36 3.96
CA SER A 167 11.80 -2.57 4.11
C SER A 167 12.52 -2.51 2.76
N LEU A 168 11.95 -3.14 1.72
CA LEU A 168 12.48 -3.05 0.36
C LEU A 168 12.53 -1.60 -0.12
N SER A 169 11.48 -0.82 0.14
CA SER A 169 11.41 0.59 -0.24
C SER A 169 12.48 1.42 0.46
N CYS A 170 12.67 1.23 1.76
CA CYS A 170 13.73 1.89 2.52
C CYS A 170 15.13 1.53 1.98
N CYS A 171 15.36 0.25 1.66
CA CYS A 171 16.62 -0.19 1.06
C CYS A 171 16.78 0.31 -0.38
N TYR A 172 15.68 0.44 -1.15
CA TYR A 172 15.72 0.91 -2.53
C TYR A 172 16.18 2.37 -2.65
N LEU A 173 15.94 3.18 -1.63
CA LEU A 173 16.42 4.57 -1.57
C LEU A 173 17.96 4.67 -1.68
N ASP A 174 18.69 3.58 -1.40
CA ASP A 174 20.14 3.48 -1.65
C ASP A 174 20.48 3.64 -3.14
N LYS A 175 19.74 2.98 -4.02
CA LYS A 175 19.88 3.12 -5.48
C LYS A 175 19.59 4.54 -5.96
N LEU A 176 18.77 5.29 -5.24
CA LEU A 176 18.44 6.68 -5.54
C LEU A 176 19.48 7.66 -4.96
N GLY A 177 20.50 7.16 -4.27
CA GLY A 177 21.54 7.98 -3.66
C GLY A 177 21.09 8.73 -2.40
N VAL A 178 19.98 8.28 -1.76
CA VAL A 178 19.52 8.88 -0.50
C VAL A 178 20.51 8.57 0.63
N PRO A 179 20.95 9.57 1.42
CA PRO A 179 21.89 9.36 2.50
C PRO A 179 21.43 8.32 3.52
N LYS A 180 22.38 7.52 4.04
CA LYS A 180 22.12 6.45 5.04
C LYS A 180 21.29 6.93 6.24
N PRO A 181 21.52 8.11 6.85
CA PRO A 181 20.73 8.60 7.97
C PRO A 181 19.22 8.67 7.66
N ILE A 182 18.87 9.19 6.48
CA ILE A 182 17.46 9.30 6.06
C ILE A 182 16.84 7.92 5.91
N ARG A 183 17.55 6.99 5.26
CA ARG A 183 17.07 5.61 5.07
C ARG A 183 16.85 4.90 6.41
N LEU A 184 17.78 5.09 7.34
CA LEU A 184 17.67 4.55 8.69
C LEU A 184 16.50 5.18 9.46
N SER A 185 16.35 6.51 9.41
CA SER A 185 15.25 7.21 10.07
C SER A 185 13.88 6.75 9.54
N LEU A 186 13.76 6.54 8.22
CA LEU A 186 12.54 5.99 7.63
C LEU A 186 12.26 4.56 8.09
N LEU A 187 13.29 3.70 8.13
CA LEU A 187 13.13 2.33 8.62
C LEU A 187 12.72 2.31 10.10
N VAL A 188 13.34 3.15 10.93
CA VAL A 188 12.96 3.32 12.34
C VAL A 188 11.52 3.81 12.45
N PHE A 189 11.13 4.83 11.67
CA PHE A 189 9.76 5.32 11.65
C PHE A 189 8.76 4.22 11.30
N VAL A 190 9.02 3.45 10.24
CA VAL A 190 8.19 2.31 9.84
C VAL A 190 8.07 1.29 10.98
N ALA A 191 9.16 1.03 11.69
CA ALA A 191 9.21 0.00 12.72
C ALA A 191 8.50 0.40 14.02
N ILE A 192 8.44 1.70 14.35
CA ILE A 192 7.93 2.15 15.66
C ILE A 192 6.62 2.94 15.60
N PHE A 193 6.17 3.39 14.42
CA PHE A 193 4.96 4.20 14.29
C PHE A 193 3.70 3.32 14.34
N PRO A 194 2.90 3.36 15.42
CA PRO A 194 1.85 2.39 15.72
C PRO A 194 0.79 2.21 14.61
N PRO A 195 0.36 3.25 13.89
CA PRO A 195 -0.62 3.08 12.84
C PRO A 195 -0.21 2.10 11.73
N ILE A 196 1.10 1.94 11.47
CA ILE A 196 1.58 1.06 10.39
C ILE A 196 1.33 -0.42 10.71
N PRO A 197 1.80 -0.99 11.85
CA PRO A 197 1.49 -2.37 12.21
C PRO A 197 0.00 -2.62 12.43
N ASN A 198 -0.75 -1.68 13.01
CA ASN A 198 -2.20 -1.82 13.15
C ASN A 198 -2.87 -1.96 11.78
N TRP A 199 -2.50 -1.11 10.82
CA TRP A 199 -3.01 -1.19 9.46
C TRP A 199 -2.55 -2.47 8.75
N ALA A 200 -1.32 -2.91 8.98
CA ALA A 200 -0.79 -4.16 8.42
C ALA A 200 -1.51 -5.42 8.96
N MET A 201 -2.04 -5.37 10.20
CA MET A 201 -2.83 -6.43 10.81
C MET A 201 -4.33 -6.30 10.53
N CYS A 202 -4.79 -5.22 9.92
CA CYS A 202 -6.17 -5.07 9.51
C CYS A 202 -6.44 -5.88 8.23
N MET A 203 -7.31 -6.87 8.33
CA MET A 203 -7.78 -7.66 7.19
C MET A 203 -8.71 -6.79 6.34
N CYS A 204 -8.11 -6.03 5.42
CA CYS A 204 -8.78 -5.01 4.63
C CYS A 204 -8.13 -4.93 3.24
N LYS A 205 -8.96 -4.73 2.20
CA LYS A 205 -8.49 -4.57 0.83
C LYS A 205 -7.46 -3.44 0.69
N ASP A 206 -7.62 -2.37 1.46
CA ASP A 206 -6.77 -1.20 1.40
C ASP A 206 -5.39 -1.45 1.99
N SER A 207 -5.29 -2.32 3.00
CA SER A 207 -4.02 -2.77 3.58
C SER A 207 -3.24 -3.62 2.58
N LEU A 208 -3.90 -4.59 1.95
CA LEU A 208 -3.29 -5.44 0.92
C LEU A 208 -2.85 -4.62 -0.29
N PHE A 209 -3.75 -3.77 -0.81
CA PHE A 209 -3.45 -2.86 -1.91
C PHE A 209 -2.25 -1.96 -1.60
N SER A 210 -2.15 -1.41 -0.40
CA SER A 210 -1.06 -0.51 -0.01
C SER A 210 0.31 -1.19 -0.14
N ALA A 211 0.43 -2.43 0.33
CA ALA A 211 1.68 -3.18 0.22
C ALA A 211 2.04 -3.51 -1.24
N VAL A 212 1.06 -3.94 -2.03
CA VAL A 212 1.23 -4.19 -3.48
C VAL A 212 1.61 -2.90 -4.21
N PHE A 213 0.92 -1.81 -3.93
CA PHE A 213 1.15 -0.51 -4.56
C PHE A 213 2.55 0.04 -4.26
N ILE A 214 3.05 -0.12 -3.04
CA ILE A 214 4.43 0.25 -2.68
C ILE A 214 5.44 -0.46 -3.59
N LEU A 215 5.29 -1.78 -3.76
CA LEU A 215 6.18 -2.55 -4.64
C LEU A 215 6.05 -2.16 -6.11
N TYR A 216 4.82 -1.96 -6.58
CA TYR A 216 4.54 -1.45 -7.92
C TYR A 216 5.22 -0.09 -8.15
N PHE A 217 5.08 0.82 -7.20
CA PHE A 217 5.66 2.16 -7.28
C PHE A 217 7.20 2.13 -7.29
N VAL A 218 7.82 1.27 -6.48
CA VAL A 218 9.28 1.06 -6.53
C VAL A 218 9.71 0.53 -7.90
N ALA A 219 8.97 -0.43 -8.46
CA ALA A 219 9.27 -0.95 -9.79
C ALA A 219 9.09 0.12 -10.89
N PHE A 220 8.04 0.95 -10.78
CA PHE A 220 7.83 2.09 -11.68
C PHE A 220 8.98 3.10 -11.61
N ILE A 221 9.42 3.46 -10.40
CA ILE A 221 10.60 4.35 -10.22
C ILE A 221 11.84 3.72 -10.84
N GLU A 222 12.04 2.40 -10.73
CA GLU A 222 13.19 1.72 -11.35
C GLU A 222 13.16 1.82 -12.88
N ILE A 223 11.97 1.72 -13.50
CA ILE A 223 11.82 1.94 -14.95
C ILE A 223 12.22 3.37 -15.31
N VAL A 224 11.73 4.35 -14.55
CA VAL A 224 12.04 5.77 -14.75
C VAL A 224 13.55 6.01 -14.57
N ARG A 225 14.14 5.53 -13.48
CA ARG A 225 15.57 5.68 -13.16
C ARG A 225 16.46 5.10 -14.24
N THR A 226 16.10 3.96 -14.78
CA THR A 226 16.87 3.27 -15.84
C THR A 226 16.49 3.71 -17.24
N LYS A 227 15.64 4.73 -17.39
CA LYS A 227 15.13 5.23 -18.68
C LYS A 227 14.54 4.09 -19.53
N GLY A 228 13.80 3.18 -18.89
CA GLY A 228 13.14 2.04 -19.50
C GLY A 228 14.03 0.80 -19.68
N ALA A 229 15.34 0.86 -19.40
CA ALA A 229 16.22 -0.28 -19.60
C ALA A 229 15.90 -1.49 -18.70
N ALA A 230 15.31 -1.25 -17.51
CA ALA A 230 14.86 -2.31 -16.61
C ALA A 230 13.87 -3.28 -17.27
N LEU A 231 13.00 -2.80 -18.16
CA LEU A 231 12.06 -3.64 -18.93
C LEU A 231 12.76 -4.65 -19.86
N GLY A 232 14.08 -4.50 -20.06
CA GLY A 232 14.91 -5.46 -20.78
C GLY A 232 15.09 -6.79 -20.07
N SER A 233 14.98 -6.82 -18.75
CA SER A 233 15.07 -8.04 -17.96
C SER A 233 13.73 -8.76 -17.94
N LYS A 234 13.68 -10.01 -18.43
CA LYS A 234 12.46 -10.84 -18.40
C LYS A 234 11.91 -11.02 -16.99
N ARG A 235 12.79 -11.20 -16.00
CA ARG A 235 12.39 -11.34 -14.58
C ARG A 235 11.75 -10.06 -14.04
N PHE A 236 12.35 -8.90 -14.33
CA PHE A 236 11.81 -7.62 -13.92
C PHE A 236 10.47 -7.33 -14.60
N LEU A 237 10.37 -7.57 -15.90
CA LEU A 237 9.13 -7.42 -16.66
C LEU A 237 8.01 -8.29 -16.09
N ALA A 238 8.26 -9.57 -15.84
CA ALA A 238 7.29 -10.47 -15.23
C ALA A 238 6.84 -9.97 -13.84
N CYS A 239 7.79 -9.52 -13.00
CA CYS A 239 7.47 -8.95 -11.70
C CYS A 239 6.58 -7.69 -11.83
N TYR A 240 6.91 -6.79 -12.76
CA TYR A 240 6.13 -5.58 -12.99
C TYR A 240 4.70 -5.89 -13.47
N VAL A 241 4.54 -6.84 -14.40
CA VAL A 241 3.22 -7.32 -14.87
C VAL A 241 2.41 -7.90 -13.72
N ILE A 242 3.01 -8.75 -12.89
CA ILE A 242 2.33 -9.34 -11.72
C ILE A 242 1.88 -8.25 -10.75
N LEU A 243 2.76 -7.29 -10.43
CA LEU A 243 2.44 -6.19 -9.53
C LEU A 243 1.35 -5.29 -10.10
N SER A 244 1.38 -5.03 -11.41
CA SER A 244 0.33 -4.29 -12.12
C SER A 244 -1.02 -4.99 -12.00
N GLY A 245 -1.05 -6.29 -12.30
CA GLY A 245 -2.25 -7.11 -12.17
C GLY A 245 -2.79 -7.13 -10.74
N LEU A 246 -1.93 -7.31 -9.75
CA LEU A 246 -2.32 -7.28 -8.34
C LEU A 246 -2.88 -5.91 -7.92
N CYS A 247 -2.30 -4.79 -8.39
CA CYS A 247 -2.84 -3.46 -8.12
C CYS A 247 -4.28 -3.30 -8.67
N ILE A 248 -4.55 -3.84 -9.86
CA ILE A 248 -5.88 -3.80 -10.49
C ILE A 248 -6.85 -4.70 -9.72
N LEU A 249 -6.40 -5.90 -9.35
CA LEU A 249 -7.25 -6.92 -8.71
C LEU A 249 -7.60 -6.57 -7.26
N THR A 250 -6.70 -5.88 -6.53
CA THR A 250 -6.90 -5.56 -5.11
C THR A 250 -7.66 -4.26 -4.89
N LYS A 251 -7.69 -3.34 -5.87
CA LYS A 251 -8.45 -2.08 -5.72
C LYS A 251 -8.85 -1.48 -7.07
N LYS A 252 -10.13 -1.12 -7.23
CA LYS A 252 -10.65 -0.51 -8.47
C LYS A 252 -9.85 0.70 -8.96
N PRO A 253 -9.41 1.67 -8.09
CA PRO A 253 -8.53 2.76 -8.51
C PRO A 253 -7.17 2.31 -9.07
N GLY A 254 -6.73 1.07 -8.82
CA GLY A 254 -5.51 0.50 -9.42
C GLY A 254 -5.52 0.55 -10.95
N VAL A 255 -6.70 0.43 -11.56
CA VAL A 255 -6.86 0.53 -13.03
C VAL A 255 -6.41 1.90 -13.53
N TYR A 256 -6.82 2.98 -12.87
CA TYR A 256 -6.44 4.35 -13.27
C TYR A 256 -4.94 4.60 -13.09
N ILE A 257 -4.38 4.11 -11.98
CA ILE A 257 -2.92 4.21 -11.72
C ILE A 257 -2.16 3.49 -12.83
N PHE A 258 -2.60 2.29 -13.20
CA PHE A 258 -1.98 1.48 -14.24
C PHE A 258 -2.07 2.16 -15.61
N ILE A 259 -3.24 2.65 -16.02
CA ILE A 259 -3.44 3.33 -17.31
C ILE A 259 -2.57 4.61 -17.37
N LEU A 260 -2.59 5.44 -16.33
CA LEU A 260 -1.84 6.69 -16.32
C LEU A 260 -0.34 6.44 -16.34
N SER A 261 0.17 5.52 -15.52
CA SER A 261 1.58 5.17 -15.50
C SER A 261 2.04 4.52 -16.81
N GLY A 262 1.21 3.67 -17.40
CA GLY A 262 1.46 3.06 -18.70
C GLY A 262 1.53 4.11 -19.82
N PHE A 263 0.61 5.06 -19.83
CA PHE A 263 0.64 6.17 -20.77
C PHE A 263 1.93 6.99 -20.65
N VAL A 264 2.33 7.33 -19.41
CA VAL A 264 3.60 8.03 -19.17
C VAL A 264 4.77 7.22 -19.71
N LEU A 265 4.84 5.93 -19.46
CA LEU A 265 5.93 5.08 -19.96
C LEU A 265 5.96 5.00 -21.49
N LEU A 266 4.81 4.91 -22.13
CA LEU A 266 4.73 4.88 -23.60
C LEU A 266 5.17 6.19 -24.26
N VAL A 267 4.80 7.33 -23.67
CA VAL A 267 5.14 8.65 -24.18
C VAL A 267 6.61 8.98 -23.94
N VAL A 268 7.10 8.74 -22.73
CA VAL A 268 8.45 9.16 -22.31
C VAL A 268 9.52 8.20 -22.82
N TYR A 269 9.21 6.88 -22.84
CA TYR A 269 10.18 5.84 -23.19
C TYR A 269 9.83 5.12 -24.50
N ARG A 270 9.53 5.89 -25.56
CA ARG A 270 9.14 5.37 -26.89
C ARG A 270 10.06 4.27 -27.44
N ARG A 271 11.36 4.31 -27.12
CA ARG A 271 12.33 3.28 -27.55
C ARG A 271 11.96 1.88 -27.06
N PHE A 272 11.25 1.75 -25.93
CA PHE A 272 10.87 0.48 -25.32
C PHE A 272 9.39 0.17 -25.47
N TRP A 273 8.67 0.85 -26.38
CA TRP A 273 7.22 0.77 -26.52
C TRP A 273 6.66 -0.66 -26.60
N LYS A 274 7.35 -1.59 -27.35
CA LYS A 274 6.90 -3.00 -27.44
C LYS A 274 6.93 -3.70 -26.08
N ARG A 275 7.95 -3.46 -25.26
CA ARG A 275 8.07 -4.03 -23.91
C ARG A 275 7.12 -3.37 -22.92
N THR A 276 6.88 -2.09 -23.08
CA THR A 276 5.88 -1.36 -22.31
C THR A 276 4.47 -1.90 -22.64
N LEU A 277 4.15 -2.17 -23.90
CA LEU A 277 2.89 -2.80 -24.26
C LEU A 277 2.71 -4.22 -23.70
N VAL A 278 3.79 -4.99 -23.59
CA VAL A 278 3.74 -6.32 -22.92
C VAL A 278 3.56 -6.16 -21.40
N ALA A 279 3.97 -5.03 -20.83
CA ALA A 279 3.84 -4.72 -19.41
C ALA A 279 2.47 -4.12 -19.04
N LEU A 280 1.74 -3.66 -20.05
CA LEU A 280 0.35 -3.15 -19.97
C LEU A 280 -0.66 -4.24 -20.33
#